data_191ba7bf5a76f1713fd6f51dd2e1108c
#
_entry.id   191ba7bf5a76f1713fd6f51dd2e1108c
#
_cell.length_a   1.000
_cell.length_b   1.000
_cell.length_c   1.000
_cell.angle_alpha   90.00
_cell.angle_beta   90.00
_cell.angle_gamma   90.00
#
_symmetry.space_group_name_H-M   'P 1'
#
loop_
_entity.id
_entity.type
_entity.pdbx_description
1 polymer ?
#
loop_
_entity_poly.entity_id
_entity_poly.type
_entity_poly.pdbx_seq_one_letter_code
_entity_poly.pdbx_strand_id
1 'polypeptide(L)'
;MPAGPQAAFLPDGKRFHLHHGPIDLVIGGPFATALDAGPRNLVIRAAKALQDYLGTERGARLRLTKMLPVASGIGGGSADAAATLRLLVRLWDVRVEPAELAALALDLGSDVPACVASVTQMVSGRGEELARHGVAGLEGRPMLMVNPGVAVSTAAVFAGWDRQDRGPLSADSIERLVTQGRNDLEEPAIALAPAIADVLAMLNGQAGLTLARMSGSGATCFALFDDDIAMGRAAA
;
A
#
# COMPACT_ATOMS: atom_id res chain seq x y z
N MET A 1 -7.74 32.06 24.85
CA MET A 1 -6.57 31.95 23.99
C MET A 1 -6.83 30.83 23.02
N PRO A 2 -6.94 31.04 21.71
CA PRO A 2 -7.02 29.93 20.77
C PRO A 2 -5.67 29.19 20.81
N ALA A 3 -5.74 27.87 21.02
CA ALA A 3 -4.56 27.02 20.94
C ALA A 3 -3.94 27.16 19.53
N GLY A 4 -2.65 27.47 19.47
CA GLY A 4 -1.92 27.57 18.22
C GLY A 4 -1.93 26.24 17.44
N PRO A 5 -1.57 26.24 16.15
CA PRO A 5 -1.67 25.05 15.31
C PRO A 5 -0.84 23.90 15.90
N GLN A 6 -1.51 22.82 16.27
CA GLN A 6 -0.85 21.60 16.70
C GLN A 6 -0.36 20.85 15.44
N ALA A 7 0.93 20.52 15.38
CA ALA A 7 1.52 19.72 14.32
C ALA A 7 1.73 18.28 14.82
N ALA A 8 1.22 17.30 14.09
CA ALA A 8 1.51 15.90 14.32
C ALA A 8 2.52 15.40 13.28
N PHE A 9 3.55 14.68 13.75
CA PHE A 9 4.59 14.08 12.92
C PHE A 9 4.43 12.56 12.92
N LEU A 10 4.59 11.95 11.74
CA LEU A 10 4.81 10.52 11.62
C LEU A 10 6.29 10.21 11.41
N PRO A 11 6.74 8.97 11.73
CA PRO A 11 8.11 8.53 11.49
C PRO A 11 8.59 8.66 10.04
N ASP A 12 7.66 8.68 9.07
CA ASP A 12 7.91 8.84 7.64
C ASP A 12 8.02 10.31 7.16
N GLY A 13 8.12 11.27 8.10
CA GLY A 13 8.30 12.70 7.81
C GLY A 13 7.06 13.45 7.32
N LYS A 14 5.87 12.84 7.34
CA LYS A 14 4.62 13.52 6.99
C LYS A 14 4.24 14.54 8.06
N ARG A 15 3.87 15.76 7.65
CA ARG A 15 3.46 16.86 8.54
C ARG A 15 2.00 17.19 8.34
N PHE A 16 1.30 17.41 9.45
CA PHE A 16 -0.10 17.81 9.48
C PHE A 16 -0.29 19.00 10.41
N HIS A 17 -1.13 19.93 10.00
CA HIS A 17 -1.49 21.10 10.80
C HIS A 17 -2.99 21.16 10.94
N LEU A 18 -3.47 21.34 12.18
CA LEU A 18 -4.87 21.59 12.49
C LEU A 18 -5.22 23.03 12.11
N HIS A 19 -6.28 23.19 11.33
CA HIS A 19 -6.90 24.49 11.13
C HIS A 19 -8.43 24.34 11.04
N HIS A 20 -9.15 25.38 11.40
CA HIS A 20 -10.58 25.49 11.14
C HIS A 20 -10.75 25.89 9.68
N GLY A 21 -11.47 25.07 8.89
CA GLY A 21 -11.68 25.33 7.47
C GLY A 21 -11.79 24.03 6.66
N PRO A 22 -11.73 24.12 5.34
CA PRO A 22 -11.83 22.94 4.48
C PRO A 22 -10.62 22.00 4.61
N ILE A 23 -10.79 20.79 4.12
CA ILE A 23 -9.67 19.87 3.92
C ILE A 23 -8.94 20.30 2.66
N ASP A 24 -7.66 20.67 2.83
CA ASP A 24 -6.76 21.02 1.74
C ASP A 24 -5.69 19.95 1.56
N LEU A 25 -5.34 19.63 0.32
CA LEU A 25 -4.27 18.70 -0.02
C LEU A 25 -3.24 19.36 -0.92
N VAL A 26 -1.99 19.34 -0.48
CA VAL A 26 -0.83 19.71 -1.29
C VAL A 26 -0.02 18.46 -1.59
N ILE A 27 0.26 18.20 -2.86
CA ILE A 27 1.03 17.04 -3.31
C ILE A 27 2.39 17.51 -3.81
N GLY A 28 3.45 16.86 -3.34
CA GLY A 28 4.83 17.07 -3.76
C GLY A 28 5.55 15.73 -3.95
N GLY A 29 6.83 15.79 -4.32
CA GLY A 29 7.67 14.61 -4.58
C GLY A 29 7.77 14.26 -6.07
N PRO A 30 8.65 13.31 -6.42
CA PRO A 30 8.98 12.99 -7.82
C PRO A 30 7.79 12.47 -8.64
N PHE A 31 6.77 11.89 -7.99
CA PHE A 31 5.59 11.35 -8.66
C PHE A 31 4.32 12.18 -8.42
N ALA A 32 4.45 13.43 -7.97
CA ALA A 32 3.33 14.33 -7.67
C ALA A 32 2.47 14.64 -8.89
N THR A 33 3.09 14.83 -10.06
CA THR A 33 2.43 15.26 -11.30
C THR A 33 1.41 14.26 -11.86
N ALA A 34 1.50 13.00 -11.42
CA ALA A 34 0.57 11.94 -11.80
C ALA A 34 -0.71 11.92 -10.94
N LEU A 35 -0.83 12.81 -9.94
CA LEU A 35 -1.93 12.84 -9.00
C LEU A 35 -2.66 14.19 -9.04
N ASP A 36 -3.99 14.12 -8.93
CA ASP A 36 -4.86 15.27 -8.68
C ASP A 36 -5.11 15.41 -7.17
N ALA A 37 -5.09 16.64 -6.66
CA ALA A 37 -5.43 16.96 -5.25
C ALA A 37 -6.95 17.13 -5.03
N GLY A 38 -7.77 16.87 -6.03
CA GLY A 38 -9.21 17.05 -6.00
C GLY A 38 -9.98 15.92 -5.28
N PRO A 39 -11.32 15.97 -5.36
CA PRO A 39 -12.21 15.08 -4.60
C PRO A 39 -12.06 13.57 -4.87
N ARG A 40 -11.46 13.22 -6.02
CA ARG A 40 -11.21 11.81 -6.38
C ARG A 40 -9.95 11.23 -5.74
N ASN A 41 -9.11 12.07 -5.16
CA ASN A 41 -7.91 11.61 -4.47
C ASN A 41 -8.27 10.83 -3.21
N LEU A 42 -7.67 9.65 -3.00
CA LEU A 42 -7.97 8.79 -1.85
C LEU A 42 -7.68 9.46 -0.50
N VAL A 43 -6.70 10.35 -0.43
CA VAL A 43 -6.40 11.16 0.78
C VAL A 43 -7.59 12.07 1.11
N ILE A 44 -8.14 12.79 0.12
CA ILE A 44 -9.31 13.64 0.30
C ILE A 44 -10.54 12.79 0.66
N ARG A 45 -10.75 11.68 -0.04
CA ARG A 45 -11.86 10.77 0.24
C ARG A 45 -11.80 10.20 1.66
N ALA A 46 -10.60 9.79 2.12
CA ALA A 46 -10.40 9.31 3.47
C ALA A 46 -10.72 10.38 4.53
N ALA A 47 -10.25 11.60 4.30
CA ALA A 47 -10.53 12.71 5.21
C ALA A 47 -12.02 13.05 5.27
N LYS A 48 -12.69 13.06 4.12
CA LYS A 48 -14.14 13.28 4.03
C LYS A 48 -14.94 12.16 4.68
N ALA A 49 -14.62 10.91 4.42
CA ALA A 49 -15.28 9.77 5.04
C ALA A 49 -15.22 9.83 6.58
N LEU A 50 -14.08 10.24 7.13
CA LEU A 50 -13.95 10.43 8.57
C LEU A 50 -14.73 11.65 9.08
N GLN A 51 -14.78 12.77 8.34
CA GLN A 51 -15.64 13.91 8.69
C GLN A 51 -17.11 13.52 8.76
N ASP A 52 -17.59 12.83 7.73
CA ASP A 52 -18.99 12.40 7.60
C ASP A 52 -19.36 11.43 8.72
N TYR A 53 -18.49 10.47 9.02
CA TYR A 53 -18.67 9.53 10.14
C TYR A 53 -18.78 10.24 11.51
N LEU A 54 -17.95 11.26 11.72
CA LEU A 54 -17.92 12.01 12.98
C LEU A 54 -18.99 13.11 13.06
N GLY A 55 -19.69 13.41 11.98
CA GLY A 55 -20.61 14.55 11.90
C GLY A 55 -19.91 15.89 12.17
N THR A 56 -18.70 16.10 11.68
CA THR A 56 -17.86 17.26 11.98
C THR A 56 -17.43 18.01 10.72
N GLU A 57 -17.23 19.33 10.85
CA GLU A 57 -16.65 20.18 9.80
C GLU A 57 -15.18 20.56 10.09
N ARG A 58 -14.51 19.84 11.00
CA ARG A 58 -13.08 20.08 11.29
C ARG A 58 -12.25 19.91 10.04
N GLY A 59 -11.46 20.92 9.68
CA GLY A 59 -10.57 20.88 8.54
C GLY A 59 -9.19 20.33 8.87
N ALA A 60 -8.40 20.18 7.84
CA ALA A 60 -6.99 19.84 7.94
C ALA A 60 -6.23 20.29 6.69
N ARG A 61 -5.01 20.75 6.85
CA ARG A 61 -4.08 20.93 5.73
C ARG A 61 -3.18 19.72 5.64
N LEU A 62 -3.36 18.92 4.59
CA LEU A 62 -2.64 17.68 4.34
C LEU A 62 -1.51 17.95 3.34
N ARG A 63 -0.34 17.38 3.58
CA ARG A 63 0.77 17.37 2.63
C ARG A 63 1.16 15.93 2.34
N LEU A 64 0.99 15.52 1.08
CA LEU A 64 1.45 14.23 0.58
C LEU A 64 2.76 14.40 -0.17
N THR A 65 3.83 13.74 0.26
CA THR A 65 5.08 13.62 -0.51
C THR A 65 5.10 12.28 -1.20
N LYS A 66 4.83 12.28 -2.52
CA LYS A 66 4.73 11.03 -3.31
C LYS A 66 6.10 10.60 -3.79
N MET A 67 6.67 9.61 -3.09
CA MET A 67 8.00 9.06 -3.38
C MET A 67 7.95 7.77 -4.20
N LEU A 68 6.78 7.15 -4.33
CA LEU A 68 6.58 5.90 -5.06
C LEU A 68 5.71 6.14 -6.31
N PRO A 69 5.93 5.38 -7.41
CA PRO A 69 5.13 5.49 -8.62
C PRO A 69 3.64 5.28 -8.35
N VAL A 70 2.81 5.94 -9.15
CA VAL A 70 1.35 5.76 -9.11
C VAL A 70 0.97 4.51 -9.92
N ALA A 71 -0.09 3.81 -9.52
CA ALA A 71 -0.57 2.58 -10.17
C ALA A 71 0.53 1.51 -10.32
N SER A 72 1.34 1.31 -9.28
CA SER A 72 2.52 0.45 -9.29
C SER A 72 2.30 -0.94 -8.65
N GLY A 73 1.06 -1.29 -8.27
CA GLY A 73 0.73 -2.61 -7.69
C GLY A 73 1.16 -2.82 -6.23
N ILE A 74 1.61 -1.77 -5.52
CA ILE A 74 2.10 -1.85 -4.13
C ILE A 74 1.16 -1.21 -3.10
N GLY A 75 -0.08 -0.92 -3.45
CA GLY A 75 -1.05 -0.35 -2.52
C GLY A 75 -0.74 1.07 -2.03
N GLY A 76 0.12 1.82 -2.74
CA GLY A 76 0.61 3.13 -2.28
C GLY A 76 -0.49 4.15 -2.02
N GLY A 77 -1.54 4.20 -2.86
CA GLY A 77 -2.71 5.05 -2.64
C GLY A 77 -3.52 4.64 -1.40
N SER A 78 -3.67 3.32 -1.19
CA SER A 78 -4.34 2.76 -0.01
C SER A 78 -3.56 3.06 1.27
N ALA A 79 -2.24 2.99 1.22
CA ALA A 79 -1.37 3.38 2.33
C ALA A 79 -1.48 4.88 2.65
N ASP A 80 -1.57 5.75 1.62
CA ASP A 80 -1.77 7.19 1.80
C ASP A 80 -3.14 7.49 2.46
N ALA A 81 -4.22 6.81 2.04
CA ALA A 81 -5.55 6.92 2.63
C ALA A 81 -5.57 6.44 4.09
N ALA A 82 -5.00 5.27 4.36
CA ALA A 82 -4.90 4.71 5.70
C ALA A 82 -4.10 5.61 6.65
N ALA A 83 -2.98 6.16 6.17
CA ALA A 83 -2.20 7.13 6.92
C ALA A 83 -3.04 8.38 7.24
N THR A 84 -3.85 8.85 6.29
CA THR A 84 -4.74 9.98 6.48
C THR A 84 -5.76 9.71 7.58
N LEU A 85 -6.43 8.56 7.58
CA LEU A 85 -7.38 8.17 8.64
C LEU A 85 -6.71 8.18 10.02
N ARG A 86 -5.56 7.48 10.16
CA ARG A 86 -4.83 7.43 11.44
C ARG A 86 -4.40 8.80 11.94
N LEU A 87 -3.97 9.67 11.03
CA LEU A 87 -3.50 11.00 11.38
C LEU A 87 -4.61 11.94 11.79
N LEU A 88 -5.73 11.91 11.07
CA LEU A 88 -6.87 12.76 11.39
C LEU A 88 -7.55 12.33 12.70
N VAL A 89 -7.64 11.03 12.99
CA VAL A 89 -8.10 10.54 14.30
C VAL A 89 -7.24 11.15 15.42
N ARG A 90 -5.91 11.17 15.26
CA ARG A 90 -4.98 11.77 16.24
C ARG A 90 -5.06 13.29 16.24
N LEU A 91 -5.11 13.93 15.06
CA LEU A 91 -5.13 15.38 14.92
C LEU A 91 -6.39 16.00 15.50
N TRP A 92 -7.54 15.36 15.27
CA TRP A 92 -8.82 15.83 15.77
C TRP A 92 -9.10 15.39 17.20
N ASP A 93 -8.19 14.61 17.80
CA ASP A 93 -8.32 14.06 19.16
C ASP A 93 -9.68 13.37 19.35
N VAL A 94 -9.97 12.42 18.48
CA VAL A 94 -11.21 11.65 18.48
C VAL A 94 -10.92 10.17 18.69
N ARG A 95 -11.88 9.47 19.28
CA ARG A 95 -11.83 8.01 19.39
C ARG A 95 -12.76 7.42 18.33
N VAL A 96 -12.22 6.51 17.52
CA VAL A 96 -12.97 5.70 16.56
C VAL A 96 -12.67 4.24 16.89
N GLU A 97 -13.71 3.45 17.05
CA GLU A 97 -13.52 2.02 17.35
C GLU A 97 -12.83 1.31 16.17
N PRO A 98 -11.93 0.35 16.43
CA PRO A 98 -11.18 -0.31 15.37
C PRO A 98 -12.03 -0.94 14.26
N ALA A 99 -13.18 -1.52 14.60
CA ALA A 99 -14.11 -2.10 13.65
C ALA A 99 -14.75 -1.04 12.73
N GLU A 100 -15.10 0.12 13.27
CA GLU A 100 -15.67 1.23 12.51
C GLU A 100 -14.63 1.88 11.59
N LEU A 101 -13.39 2.02 12.08
CA LEU A 101 -12.30 2.52 11.27
C LEU A 101 -11.96 1.56 10.12
N ALA A 102 -12.05 0.24 10.35
CA ALA A 102 -11.87 -0.78 9.32
C ALA A 102 -13.00 -0.74 8.28
N ALA A 103 -14.26 -0.52 8.69
CA ALA A 103 -15.38 -0.36 7.78
C ALA A 103 -15.22 0.88 6.89
N LEU A 104 -14.87 2.03 7.46
CA LEU A 104 -14.55 3.25 6.71
C LEU A 104 -13.39 3.03 5.72
N ALA A 105 -12.39 2.29 6.14
CA ALA A 105 -11.25 1.96 5.30
C ALA A 105 -11.66 1.07 4.10
N LEU A 106 -12.53 0.08 4.33
CA LEU A 106 -13.01 -0.82 3.28
C LEU A 106 -13.81 -0.09 2.18
N ASP A 107 -14.61 0.90 2.56
CA ASP A 107 -15.36 1.74 1.61
C ASP A 107 -14.44 2.60 0.72
N LEU A 108 -13.23 2.86 1.16
CA LEU A 108 -12.22 3.56 0.37
C LEU A 108 -11.52 2.64 -0.63
N GLY A 109 -11.37 1.36 -0.30
CA GLY A 109 -10.76 0.34 -1.15
C GLY A 109 -10.30 -0.90 -0.38
N SER A 110 -10.24 -2.04 -1.06
CA SER A 110 -9.94 -3.37 -0.51
C SER A 110 -8.61 -3.46 0.27
N ASP A 111 -7.60 -2.71 -0.13
CA ASP A 111 -6.28 -2.73 0.53
C ASP A 111 -6.19 -1.78 1.72
N VAL A 112 -7.15 -0.84 1.87
CA VAL A 112 -7.03 0.22 2.89
C VAL A 112 -7.12 -0.33 4.31
N PRO A 113 -7.99 -1.31 4.64
CA PRO A 113 -8.03 -1.89 5.98
C PRO A 113 -6.69 -2.51 6.41
N ALA A 114 -6.03 -3.25 5.51
CA ALA A 114 -4.71 -3.83 5.74
C ALA A 114 -3.67 -2.75 6.01
N CYS A 115 -3.71 -1.65 5.24
CA CYS A 115 -2.83 -0.49 5.43
C CYS A 115 -3.12 0.27 6.74
N VAL A 116 -4.36 0.27 7.24
CA VAL A 116 -4.69 0.86 8.56
C VAL A 116 -4.02 0.07 9.68
N ALA A 117 -4.05 -1.25 9.61
CA ALA A 117 -3.42 -2.12 10.59
C ALA A 117 -1.88 -2.03 10.55
N SER A 118 -1.30 -1.87 9.35
CA SER A 118 0.15 -1.68 9.11
C SER A 118 1.03 -2.74 9.82
N VAL A 119 0.61 -3.99 9.76
CA VAL A 119 1.31 -5.16 10.30
C VAL A 119 1.23 -6.30 9.29
N THR A 120 2.11 -7.30 9.43
CA THR A 120 2.02 -8.54 8.64
C THR A 120 0.72 -9.26 8.97
N GLN A 121 -0.04 -9.60 7.94
CA GLN A 121 -1.37 -10.21 8.09
C GLN A 121 -1.77 -10.99 6.83
N MET A 122 -2.63 -11.96 7.04
CA MET A 122 -3.38 -12.59 5.96
C MET A 122 -4.62 -11.73 5.68
N VAL A 123 -4.89 -11.54 4.41
CA VAL A 123 -6.05 -10.79 3.91
C VAL A 123 -6.90 -11.73 3.08
N SER A 124 -8.19 -11.80 3.35
CA SER A 124 -9.16 -12.61 2.60
C SER A 124 -10.46 -11.84 2.39
N GLY A 125 -11.44 -12.50 1.74
CA GLY A 125 -12.65 -11.83 1.32
C GLY A 125 -12.35 -10.76 0.26
N ARG A 126 -12.94 -9.58 0.39
CA ARG A 126 -12.67 -8.39 -0.43
C ARG A 126 -11.59 -7.47 0.16
N GLY A 127 -10.93 -7.89 1.29
CA GLY A 127 -10.01 -7.10 2.09
C GLY A 127 -10.50 -6.81 3.51
N GLU A 128 -11.70 -7.28 3.87
CA GLU A 128 -12.32 -7.10 5.18
C GLU A 128 -11.86 -8.13 6.21
N GLU A 129 -11.49 -9.32 5.77
CA GLU A 129 -11.03 -10.38 6.67
C GLU A 129 -9.52 -10.25 6.88
N LEU A 130 -9.15 -9.73 8.02
CA LEU A 130 -7.76 -9.49 8.40
C LEU A 130 -7.38 -10.37 9.60
N ALA A 131 -6.43 -11.27 9.39
CA ALA A 131 -5.85 -12.07 10.46
C ALA A 131 -4.37 -11.73 10.61
N ARG A 132 -3.95 -11.30 11.80
CA ARG A 132 -2.53 -11.17 12.12
C ARG A 132 -1.87 -12.52 11.91
N HIS A 133 -0.81 -12.52 11.14
CA HIS A 133 -0.13 -13.75 10.75
C HIS A 133 1.38 -13.55 10.81
N GLY A 134 2.03 -14.36 11.64
CA GLY A 134 3.49 -14.43 11.63
C GLY A 134 3.94 -15.42 10.58
N VAL A 135 4.92 -15.03 9.79
CA VAL A 135 5.59 -15.91 8.83
C VAL A 135 6.99 -16.18 9.34
N ALA A 136 7.25 -17.42 9.75
CA ALA A 136 8.57 -17.80 10.27
C ALA A 136 9.65 -17.54 9.21
N GLY A 137 10.74 -16.87 9.62
CA GLY A 137 11.85 -16.53 8.75
C GLY A 137 11.63 -15.32 7.82
N LEU A 138 10.50 -14.61 7.93
CA LEU A 138 10.24 -13.40 7.11
C LEU A 138 10.74 -12.13 7.79
N GLU A 139 10.60 -12.04 9.12
CA GLU A 139 10.95 -10.85 9.88
C GLU A 139 12.44 -10.50 9.71
N GLY A 140 12.71 -9.21 9.41
CA GLY A 140 14.07 -8.70 9.21
C GLY A 140 14.72 -9.07 7.88
N ARG A 141 14.04 -9.77 6.98
CA ARG A 141 14.60 -10.06 5.65
C ARG A 141 14.67 -8.80 4.79
N PRO A 142 15.82 -8.53 4.15
CA PRO A 142 15.97 -7.44 3.21
C PRO A 142 15.06 -7.65 2.01
N MET A 143 14.43 -6.56 1.56
CA MET A 143 13.53 -6.57 0.41
C MET A 143 13.93 -5.51 -0.60
N LEU A 144 14.11 -5.92 -1.85
CA LEU A 144 14.28 -5.04 -3.00
C LEU A 144 12.97 -4.96 -3.78
N MET A 145 12.54 -3.75 -4.12
CA MET A 145 11.41 -3.51 -5.03
C MET A 145 11.91 -2.93 -6.34
N VAL A 146 11.49 -3.50 -7.44
CA VAL A 146 11.84 -3.06 -8.80
C VAL A 146 10.57 -2.79 -9.60
N ASN A 147 10.46 -1.57 -10.13
CA ASN A 147 9.35 -1.20 -11.01
C ASN A 147 9.91 -0.91 -12.41
N PRO A 148 9.40 -1.57 -13.47
CA PRO A 148 9.90 -1.37 -14.83
C PRO A 148 9.51 -0.03 -15.45
N GLY A 149 8.78 0.84 -14.73
CA GLY A 149 8.36 2.15 -15.23
C GLY A 149 7.19 2.11 -16.23
N VAL A 150 6.53 0.97 -16.36
CA VAL A 150 5.36 0.80 -17.23
C VAL A 150 4.06 0.85 -16.42
N ALA A 151 3.06 1.54 -16.95
CA ALA A 151 1.74 1.60 -16.32
C ALA A 151 0.93 0.38 -16.74
N VAL A 152 0.35 -0.32 -15.76
CA VAL A 152 -0.53 -1.47 -15.98
C VAL A 152 -1.88 -1.19 -15.36
N SER A 153 -2.96 -1.37 -16.13
CA SER A 153 -4.32 -1.19 -15.63
C SER A 153 -4.74 -2.39 -14.78
N THR A 154 -4.96 -2.18 -13.49
CA THR A 154 -5.48 -3.20 -12.58
C THR A 154 -6.75 -3.87 -13.13
N ALA A 155 -7.68 -3.08 -13.68
CA ALA A 155 -8.91 -3.61 -14.27
C ALA A 155 -8.64 -4.53 -15.49
N ALA A 156 -7.66 -4.18 -16.33
CA ALA A 156 -7.30 -5.00 -17.49
C ALA A 156 -6.62 -6.31 -17.06
N VAL A 157 -5.77 -6.26 -16.01
CA VAL A 157 -5.14 -7.47 -15.45
C VAL A 157 -6.20 -8.42 -14.89
N PHE A 158 -7.15 -7.93 -14.10
CA PHE A 158 -8.26 -8.73 -13.59
C PHE A 158 -9.18 -9.27 -14.69
N ALA A 159 -9.36 -8.53 -15.78
CA ALA A 159 -10.12 -9.02 -16.94
C ALA A 159 -9.42 -10.18 -17.66
N GLY A 160 -8.09 -10.24 -17.61
CA GLY A 160 -7.29 -11.34 -18.16
C GLY A 160 -7.12 -12.54 -17.23
N TRP A 161 -7.58 -12.45 -15.97
CA TRP A 161 -7.50 -13.58 -15.04
C TRP A 161 -8.46 -14.70 -15.46
N ASP A 162 -8.01 -15.95 -15.37
CA ASP A 162 -8.74 -17.16 -15.77
C ASP A 162 -9.93 -17.49 -14.84
N ARG A 163 -10.12 -16.75 -13.76
CA ARG A 163 -11.18 -16.91 -12.76
C ARG A 163 -11.15 -18.24 -12.00
N GLN A 164 -10.02 -18.94 -12.00
CA GLN A 164 -9.86 -20.14 -11.21
C GLN A 164 -9.44 -19.79 -9.78
N ASP A 165 -10.26 -20.17 -8.82
CA ASP A 165 -9.88 -20.12 -7.40
C ASP A 165 -8.96 -21.32 -7.10
N ARG A 166 -7.71 -21.01 -6.80
CA ARG A 166 -6.67 -21.99 -6.45
C ARG A 166 -6.53 -22.17 -4.94
N GLY A 167 -7.49 -21.66 -4.18
CA GLY A 167 -7.53 -21.74 -2.72
C GLY A 167 -6.59 -20.73 -2.02
N PRO A 168 -6.64 -20.71 -0.69
CA PRO A 168 -5.91 -19.75 0.11
C PRO A 168 -4.39 -20.01 0.07
N LEU A 169 -3.62 -18.94 0.28
CA LEU A 169 -2.18 -19.01 0.47
C LEU A 169 -1.88 -19.66 1.83
N SER A 170 -1.01 -20.69 1.85
CA SER A 170 -0.40 -21.20 3.07
C SER A 170 0.93 -20.48 3.30
N ALA A 171 1.00 -19.65 4.34
CA ALA A 171 2.11 -18.71 4.55
C ALA A 171 2.60 -18.70 6.00
N ASP A 172 2.77 -19.86 6.62
CA ASP A 172 3.29 -20.00 7.98
C ASP A 172 4.83 -19.90 8.07
N SER A 173 5.51 -20.11 6.94
CA SER A 173 6.96 -19.96 6.86
C SER A 173 7.43 -19.44 5.49
N ILE A 174 8.66 -18.93 5.45
CA ILE A 174 9.27 -18.46 4.22
C ILE A 174 9.44 -19.59 3.19
N GLU A 175 9.74 -20.80 3.63
CA GLU A 175 9.89 -21.97 2.78
C GLU A 175 8.56 -22.30 2.05
N ARG A 176 7.43 -22.18 2.78
CA ARG A 176 6.11 -22.33 2.17
C ARG A 176 5.77 -21.20 1.21
N LEU A 177 6.12 -19.96 1.52
CA LEU A 177 5.97 -18.85 0.59
C LEU A 177 6.76 -19.07 -0.69
N VAL A 178 7.99 -19.60 -0.59
CA VAL A 178 8.83 -19.92 -1.76
C VAL A 178 8.20 -21.02 -2.60
N THR A 179 7.73 -22.10 -1.97
CA THR A 179 7.28 -23.31 -2.69
C THR A 179 5.82 -23.28 -3.13
N GLN A 180 4.95 -22.57 -2.41
CA GLN A 180 3.50 -22.56 -2.63
C GLN A 180 2.94 -21.18 -2.93
N GLY A 181 3.72 -20.12 -2.65
CA GLY A 181 3.32 -18.75 -2.94
C GLY A 181 3.19 -18.51 -4.43
N ARG A 182 2.12 -17.85 -4.84
CA ARG A 182 1.83 -17.49 -6.23
C ARG A 182 1.13 -16.15 -6.33
N ASN A 183 1.12 -15.59 -7.51
CA ASN A 183 0.29 -14.45 -7.86
C ASN A 183 -0.49 -14.79 -9.13
N ASP A 184 -1.77 -15.10 -9.01
CA ASP A 184 -2.63 -15.50 -10.12
C ASP A 184 -2.88 -14.37 -11.14
N LEU A 185 -2.45 -13.14 -10.81
CA LEU A 185 -2.48 -11.97 -11.71
C LEU A 185 -1.17 -11.77 -12.48
N GLU A 186 -0.13 -12.57 -12.23
CA GLU A 186 1.20 -12.38 -12.84
C GLU A 186 1.16 -12.65 -14.35
N GLU A 187 0.60 -13.79 -14.79
CA GLU A 187 0.46 -14.10 -16.22
C GLU A 187 -0.32 -13.04 -17.01
N PRO A 188 -1.55 -12.64 -16.60
CA PRO A 188 -2.27 -11.59 -17.31
C PRO A 188 -1.57 -10.23 -17.26
N ALA A 189 -0.82 -9.91 -16.19
CA ALA A 189 -0.04 -8.69 -16.12
C ALA A 189 1.17 -8.71 -17.10
N ILE A 190 1.87 -9.85 -17.19
CA ILE A 190 2.98 -10.05 -18.14
C ILE A 190 2.48 -9.95 -19.59
N ALA A 191 1.29 -10.50 -19.89
CA ALA A 191 0.70 -10.39 -21.23
C ALA A 191 0.44 -8.93 -21.64
N LEU A 192 0.11 -8.06 -20.68
CA LEU A 192 -0.09 -6.61 -20.90
C LEU A 192 1.23 -5.81 -20.88
N ALA A 193 2.19 -6.24 -20.09
CA ALA A 193 3.46 -5.56 -19.88
C ALA A 193 4.63 -6.56 -19.77
N PRO A 194 5.20 -7.03 -20.88
CA PRO A 194 6.27 -8.05 -20.89
C PRO A 194 7.51 -7.68 -20.07
N ALA A 195 7.78 -6.38 -19.86
CA ALA A 195 8.87 -5.91 -19.01
C ALA A 195 8.81 -6.44 -17.57
N ILE A 196 7.62 -6.89 -17.10
CA ILE A 196 7.48 -7.55 -15.80
C ILE A 196 8.26 -8.87 -15.79
N ALA A 197 8.17 -9.66 -16.88
CA ALA A 197 8.91 -10.92 -17.01
C ALA A 197 10.42 -10.68 -17.02
N ASP A 198 10.88 -9.61 -17.68
CA ASP A 198 12.29 -9.25 -17.72
C ASP A 198 12.82 -8.93 -16.31
N VAL A 199 12.04 -8.16 -15.52
CA VAL A 199 12.37 -7.86 -14.12
C VAL A 199 12.41 -9.13 -13.27
N LEU A 200 11.41 -10.01 -13.39
CA LEU A 200 11.38 -11.27 -12.65
C LEU A 200 12.56 -12.18 -13.03
N ALA A 201 12.90 -12.27 -14.32
CA ALA A 201 14.06 -13.04 -14.78
C ALA A 201 15.36 -12.47 -14.20
N MET A 202 15.54 -11.15 -14.24
CA MET A 202 16.68 -10.47 -13.64
C MET A 202 16.81 -10.74 -12.15
N LEU A 203 15.71 -10.63 -11.39
CA LEU A 203 15.69 -10.88 -9.95
C LEU A 203 15.98 -12.35 -9.64
N ASN A 204 15.41 -13.29 -10.39
CA ASN A 204 15.64 -14.73 -10.21
C ASN A 204 17.08 -15.17 -10.50
N GLY A 205 17.84 -14.37 -11.23
CA GLY A 205 19.27 -14.59 -11.48
C GLY A 205 20.20 -14.11 -10.36
N GLN A 206 19.69 -13.46 -9.32
CA GLN A 206 20.52 -12.86 -8.28
C GLN A 206 20.97 -13.86 -7.22
N ALA A 207 22.24 -13.78 -6.82
CA ALA A 207 22.80 -14.60 -5.74
C ALA A 207 22.22 -14.16 -4.38
N GLY A 208 21.87 -15.13 -3.53
CA GLY A 208 21.26 -14.88 -2.21
C GLY A 208 19.79 -14.51 -2.28
N LEU A 209 19.14 -14.71 -3.44
CA LEU A 209 17.71 -14.55 -3.57
C LEU A 209 16.98 -15.67 -2.81
N THR A 210 16.02 -15.29 -1.96
CA THR A 210 15.08 -16.22 -1.32
C THR A 210 13.80 -16.37 -2.14
N LEU A 211 13.22 -15.26 -2.62
CA LEU A 211 11.95 -15.24 -3.32
C LEU A 211 11.85 -13.98 -4.19
N ALA A 212 11.39 -14.10 -5.44
CA ALA A 212 10.95 -12.98 -6.26
C ALA A 212 9.52 -13.20 -6.75
N ARG A 213 8.68 -12.15 -6.72
CA ARG A 213 7.28 -12.17 -7.18
C ARG A 213 6.84 -10.79 -7.66
N MET A 214 5.85 -10.76 -8.53
CA MET A 214 5.11 -9.55 -8.83
C MET A 214 4.18 -9.20 -7.66
N SER A 215 4.07 -7.93 -7.32
CA SER A 215 3.17 -7.41 -6.28
C SER A 215 1.81 -7.03 -6.86
N GLY A 216 0.74 -7.57 -6.27
CA GLY A 216 -0.63 -7.24 -6.65
C GLY A 216 -0.89 -7.45 -8.14
N SER A 217 -1.43 -6.44 -8.82
CA SER A 217 -1.67 -6.43 -10.27
C SER A 217 -0.49 -5.90 -11.11
N GLY A 218 0.66 -5.67 -10.46
CA GLY A 218 1.86 -5.18 -11.13
C GLY A 218 1.88 -3.63 -11.28
N ALA A 219 2.91 -3.04 -11.91
CA ALA A 219 4.07 -3.71 -12.52
C ALA A 219 5.25 -3.93 -11.55
N THR A 220 5.17 -3.49 -10.29
CA THR A 220 6.28 -3.67 -9.33
C THR A 220 6.47 -5.15 -9.01
N CYS A 221 7.72 -5.59 -9.05
CA CYS A 221 8.17 -6.86 -8.52
C CYS A 221 8.92 -6.61 -7.21
N PHE A 222 8.89 -7.58 -6.32
CA PHE A 222 9.70 -7.57 -5.10
C PHE A 222 10.56 -8.83 -5.03
N ALA A 223 11.69 -8.71 -4.35
CA ALA A 223 12.60 -9.82 -4.07
C ALA A 223 13.02 -9.77 -2.61
N LEU A 224 12.98 -10.92 -1.94
CA LEU A 224 13.50 -11.13 -0.58
C LEU A 224 14.87 -11.77 -0.68
N PHE A 225 15.80 -11.30 0.13
CA PHE A 225 17.19 -11.78 0.14
C PHE A 225 17.57 -12.37 1.50
N ASP A 226 18.63 -13.16 1.51
CA ASP A 226 19.13 -13.79 2.73
C ASP A 226 19.75 -12.74 3.67
N ASP A 227 20.41 -11.72 3.11
CA ASP A 227 21.04 -10.64 3.85
C ASP A 227 21.13 -9.33 3.04
N ASP A 228 21.50 -8.24 3.72
CA ASP A 228 21.64 -6.89 3.13
C ASP A 228 22.74 -6.82 2.07
N ILE A 229 23.77 -7.67 2.15
CA ILE A 229 24.88 -7.70 1.18
C ILE A 229 24.38 -8.24 -0.15
N ALA A 230 23.64 -9.34 -0.12
CA ALA A 230 23.02 -9.93 -1.31
C ALA A 230 22.03 -8.95 -1.97
N MET A 231 21.14 -8.35 -1.16
CA MET A 231 20.21 -7.32 -1.65
C MET A 231 20.95 -6.12 -2.25
N GLY A 232 22.00 -5.60 -1.58
CA GLY A 232 22.78 -4.46 -2.06
C GLY A 232 23.50 -4.74 -3.39
N ARG A 233 23.97 -5.99 -3.61
CA ARG A 233 24.56 -6.40 -4.90
C ARG A 233 23.51 -6.46 -6.01
N ALA A 234 22.31 -6.94 -5.71
CA ALA A 234 21.20 -7.00 -6.66
C ALA A 234 20.65 -5.61 -7.04
N ALA A 235 20.84 -4.61 -6.17
CA ALA A 235 20.40 -3.24 -6.39
C ALA A 235 21.39 -2.36 -7.16
N ALA A 236 22.63 -2.83 -7.35
CA ALA A 236 23.72 -2.11 -8.02
C ALA A 236 23.71 -2.35 -9.54
#